data_5eeba875c39bf04b1e63c36e377af8df
#
_entry.id   5eeba875c39bf04b1e63c36e377af8df
#
_cell.length_a   1.000
_cell.length_b   1.000
_cell.length_c   1.000
_cell.angle_alpha   90.00
_cell.angle_beta   90.00
_cell.angle_gamma   90.00
#
_symmetry.space_group_name_H-M   'P 1'
#
loop_
_entity.id
_entity.type
_entity.pdbx_description
1 polymer ?
#
loop_
_entity_poly.entity_id
_entity_poly.type
_entity_poly.pdbx_seq_one_letter_code
_entity_poly.pdbx_strand_id
1 'polypeptide(L)'
;IDSGDLSLKNWDSKVEAYLARTLFLSENFPEYGITVLDKSMKLLLLEEICSANKTWREIRNTQVLPYVQAIYSDEQVKWIEALAPIRLDLGNGRKPYALRYEAKSVTLAAPLQDLYDLANHPSIGGGDFLVAIEILAPNGRVVQVTKDLPGFWQGSYQKVKKDLAGRFPKHEWR
;
A
#
# COMPACT_ATOMS: atom_id res chain seq x y z
N ILE A 1 9.58 -25.59 -14.65
CA ILE A 1 8.78 -24.42 -14.24
C ILE A 1 9.68 -23.18 -14.08
N ASP A 2 11.00 -23.37 -14.12
CA ASP A 2 11.99 -22.26 -14.10
C ASP A 2 12.21 -21.61 -15.49
N SER A 3 11.49 -22.05 -16.52
CA SER A 3 11.70 -21.59 -17.90
C SER A 3 10.89 -20.32 -18.29
N GLY A 4 10.26 -19.63 -17.36
CA GLY A 4 9.63 -18.33 -17.63
C GLY A 4 8.34 -18.36 -18.47
N ASP A 5 7.87 -19.51 -18.89
CA ASP A 5 6.74 -19.66 -19.83
C ASP A 5 5.35 -19.70 -19.19
N LEU A 6 5.24 -19.77 -17.87
CA LEU A 6 3.98 -19.75 -17.13
C LEU A 6 3.70 -18.36 -16.54
N SER A 7 3.50 -17.36 -17.37
CA SER A 7 2.93 -16.09 -16.90
C SER A 7 1.42 -16.21 -16.85
N LEU A 8 0.86 -16.33 -15.64
CA LEU A 8 -0.57 -16.14 -15.43
C LEU A 8 -0.89 -14.67 -15.74
N LYS A 9 -1.76 -14.43 -16.73
CA LYS A 9 -2.11 -13.07 -17.18
C LYS A 9 -2.64 -12.17 -16.06
N ASN A 10 -3.27 -12.79 -15.06
CA ASN A 10 -3.91 -12.12 -13.93
C ASN A 10 -3.09 -12.22 -12.62
N TRP A 11 -1.80 -12.54 -12.70
CA TRP A 11 -0.83 -12.18 -11.67
C TRP A 11 -0.51 -10.70 -11.84
N ASP A 12 -1.42 -9.87 -11.40
CA ASP A 12 -1.46 -8.45 -11.68
C ASP A 12 -1.04 -7.60 -10.44
N SER A 13 -1.12 -6.29 -10.59
CA SER A 13 -0.80 -5.35 -9.51
C SER A 13 -1.67 -5.53 -8.26
N LYS A 14 -2.85 -6.13 -8.35
CA LYS A 14 -3.72 -6.40 -7.18
C LYS A 14 -3.17 -7.56 -6.37
N VAL A 15 -2.68 -8.60 -7.04
CA VAL A 15 -1.99 -9.74 -6.39
C VAL A 15 -0.73 -9.24 -5.70
N GLU A 16 0.10 -8.48 -6.40
CA GLU A 16 1.34 -7.92 -5.83
C GLU A 16 1.05 -6.99 -4.64
N ALA A 17 0.04 -6.13 -4.74
CA ALA A 17 -0.36 -5.27 -3.63
C ALA A 17 -0.87 -6.07 -2.41
N TYR A 18 -1.59 -7.18 -2.64
CA TYR A 18 -2.04 -8.05 -1.55
C TYR A 18 -0.84 -8.73 -0.88
N LEU A 19 0.09 -9.27 -1.66
CA LEU A 19 1.31 -9.91 -1.14
C LEU A 19 2.22 -8.92 -0.39
N ALA A 20 2.32 -7.67 -0.86
CA ALA A 20 3.06 -6.64 -0.14
C ALA A 20 2.45 -6.33 1.23
N ARG A 21 1.10 -6.34 1.36
CA ARG A 21 0.39 -6.17 2.64
C ARG A 21 0.63 -7.34 3.59
N THR A 22 0.60 -8.59 3.09
CA THR A 22 0.88 -9.77 3.92
C THR A 22 2.33 -9.82 4.37
N LEU A 23 3.27 -9.47 3.50
CA LEU A 23 4.69 -9.32 3.88
C LEU A 23 4.87 -8.24 4.96
N PHE A 24 4.26 -7.06 4.78
CA PHE A 24 4.29 -5.99 5.77
C PHE A 24 3.77 -6.45 7.14
N LEU A 25 2.63 -7.16 7.17
CA LEU A 25 2.05 -7.65 8.40
C LEU A 25 2.91 -8.73 9.07
N SER A 26 3.49 -9.65 8.31
CA SER A 26 4.37 -10.68 8.87
C SER A 26 5.62 -10.11 9.53
N GLU A 27 6.14 -8.99 9.01
CA GLU A 27 7.35 -8.33 9.53
C GLU A 27 7.07 -7.41 10.73
N ASN A 28 5.91 -6.75 10.76
CA ASN A 28 5.63 -5.70 11.74
C ASN A 28 4.56 -6.09 12.78
N PHE A 29 3.80 -7.15 12.52
CA PHE A 29 2.71 -7.66 13.37
C PHE A 29 2.73 -9.20 13.42
N PRO A 30 3.85 -9.82 13.85
CA PRO A 30 4.04 -11.27 13.81
C PRO A 30 3.04 -12.05 14.68
N GLU A 31 2.44 -11.41 15.69
CA GLU A 31 1.42 -11.99 16.57
C GLU A 31 0.15 -12.45 15.84
N TYR A 32 -0.15 -11.89 14.65
CA TYR A 32 -1.31 -12.30 13.84
C TYR A 32 -1.02 -13.54 12.97
N GLY A 33 0.23 -14.04 12.94
CA GLY A 33 0.59 -15.27 12.25
C GLY A 33 0.33 -15.22 10.73
N ILE A 34 0.43 -14.03 10.10
CA ILE A 34 0.24 -13.88 8.66
C ILE A 34 1.45 -14.47 7.94
N THR A 35 1.23 -15.53 7.18
CA THR A 35 2.29 -16.22 6.44
C THR A 35 2.61 -15.50 5.13
N VAL A 36 3.90 -15.40 4.80
CA VAL A 36 4.34 -14.88 3.49
C VAL A 36 4.30 -15.99 2.46
N LEU A 37 3.79 -15.70 1.28
CA LEU A 37 3.75 -16.63 0.15
C LEU A 37 5.17 -16.93 -0.34
N ASP A 38 5.72 -18.07 0.09
CA ASP A 38 7.03 -18.56 -0.35
C ASP A 38 6.98 -19.31 -1.70
N LYS A 39 8.14 -19.79 -2.17
CA LYS A 39 8.24 -20.53 -3.43
C LYS A 39 7.43 -21.84 -3.41
N SER A 40 7.40 -22.55 -2.29
CA SER A 40 6.67 -23.82 -2.14
C SER A 40 5.17 -23.60 -2.20
N MET A 41 4.68 -22.58 -1.49
CA MET A 41 3.27 -22.18 -1.51
C MET A 41 2.83 -21.70 -2.89
N LYS A 42 3.70 -20.96 -3.62
CA LYS A 42 3.42 -20.58 -5.02
C LYS A 42 3.25 -21.78 -5.93
N LEU A 43 4.05 -22.84 -5.75
CA LEU A 43 3.91 -24.07 -6.53
C LEU A 43 2.58 -24.77 -6.24
N LEU A 44 2.21 -24.92 -4.96
CA LEU A 44 0.92 -25.50 -4.57
C LEU A 44 -0.27 -24.71 -5.14
N LEU A 45 -0.20 -23.38 -5.08
CA LEU A 45 -1.22 -22.50 -5.66
C LEU A 45 -1.33 -22.71 -7.18
N LEU A 46 -0.21 -22.84 -7.90
CA LEU A 46 -0.21 -23.12 -9.33
C LEU A 46 -0.78 -24.51 -9.64
N GLU A 47 -0.46 -25.53 -8.85
CA GLU A 47 -1.05 -26.87 -8.96
C GLU A 47 -2.56 -26.85 -8.77
N GLU A 48 -3.06 -26.08 -7.78
CA GLU A 48 -4.49 -25.91 -7.54
C GLU A 48 -5.18 -25.22 -8.73
N ILE A 49 -4.60 -24.13 -9.24
CA ILE A 49 -5.11 -23.42 -10.43
C ILE A 49 -5.15 -24.38 -11.63
N CYS A 50 -4.09 -25.17 -11.85
CA CYS A 50 -4.05 -26.14 -12.95
C CYS A 50 -5.10 -27.25 -12.79
N SER A 51 -5.32 -27.73 -11.57
CA SER A 51 -6.29 -28.79 -11.28
C SER A 51 -7.74 -28.32 -11.43
N ALA A 52 -8.00 -27.06 -11.14
CA ALA A 52 -9.33 -26.45 -11.25
C ALA A 52 -9.72 -26.10 -12.70
N ASN A 53 -8.78 -26.11 -13.64
CA ASN A 53 -9.00 -25.71 -15.03
C ASN A 53 -8.66 -26.84 -16.00
N LYS A 54 -9.45 -26.99 -17.07
CA LYS A 54 -9.30 -28.09 -18.05
C LYS A 54 -8.42 -27.74 -19.24
N THR A 55 -8.27 -26.46 -19.53
CA THR A 55 -7.57 -26.00 -20.72
C THR A 55 -6.51 -24.95 -20.37
N TRP A 56 -5.47 -24.87 -21.17
CA TRP A 56 -4.43 -23.84 -21.07
C TRP A 56 -5.00 -22.42 -21.10
N ARG A 57 -6.05 -22.20 -21.91
CA ARG A 57 -6.72 -20.89 -22.01
C ARG A 57 -7.40 -20.48 -20.68
N GLU A 58 -8.04 -21.44 -20.01
CA GLU A 58 -8.65 -21.21 -18.70
C GLU A 58 -7.60 -20.90 -17.64
N ILE A 59 -6.56 -21.74 -17.55
CA ILE A 59 -5.44 -21.53 -16.63
C ILE A 59 -4.86 -20.12 -16.79
N ARG A 60 -4.51 -19.73 -18.02
CA ARG A 60 -3.92 -18.43 -18.34
C ARG A 60 -4.82 -17.23 -17.94
N ASN A 61 -6.14 -17.38 -18.00
CA ASN A 61 -7.09 -16.32 -17.70
C ASN A 61 -7.72 -16.41 -16.30
N THR A 62 -7.31 -17.38 -15.48
CA THR A 62 -7.79 -17.53 -14.10
C THR A 62 -7.48 -16.28 -13.28
N GLN A 63 -8.44 -15.84 -12.48
CA GLN A 63 -8.23 -14.76 -11.50
C GLN A 63 -7.41 -15.33 -10.34
N VAL A 64 -6.19 -14.83 -10.15
CA VAL A 64 -5.22 -15.38 -9.18
C VAL A 64 -5.51 -14.92 -7.75
N LEU A 65 -5.98 -13.67 -7.58
CA LEU A 65 -6.17 -13.09 -6.25
C LEU A 65 -7.05 -13.92 -5.31
N PRO A 66 -8.19 -14.52 -5.74
CA PRO A 66 -9.00 -15.38 -4.87
C PRO A 66 -8.24 -16.61 -4.35
N TYR A 67 -7.38 -17.21 -5.17
CA TYR A 67 -6.54 -18.34 -4.76
C TYR A 67 -5.49 -17.93 -3.73
N VAL A 68 -4.88 -16.76 -3.91
CA VAL A 68 -3.94 -16.20 -2.92
C VAL A 68 -4.67 -15.90 -1.61
N GLN A 69 -5.87 -15.34 -1.65
CA GLN A 69 -6.67 -15.06 -0.47
C GLN A 69 -7.10 -16.33 0.28
N ALA A 70 -7.37 -17.42 -0.45
CA ALA A 70 -7.78 -18.70 0.13
C ALA A 70 -6.66 -19.38 0.95
N ILE A 71 -5.41 -18.92 0.86
CA ILE A 71 -4.30 -19.38 1.72
C ILE A 71 -4.53 -18.96 3.19
N TYR A 72 -5.26 -17.88 3.41
CA TYR A 72 -5.49 -17.26 4.72
C TYR A 72 -6.88 -17.65 5.26
N SER A 73 -6.96 -17.86 6.58
CA SER A 73 -8.27 -18.05 7.23
C SER A 73 -9.13 -16.78 7.14
N ASP A 74 -10.45 -16.93 7.30
CA ASP A 74 -11.38 -15.79 7.29
C ASP A 74 -11.00 -14.72 8.34
N GLU A 75 -10.44 -15.15 9.48
CA GLU A 75 -9.96 -14.26 10.54
C GLU A 75 -8.71 -13.51 10.11
N GLN A 76 -7.75 -14.19 9.48
CA GLN A 76 -6.54 -13.57 8.94
C GLN A 76 -6.88 -12.57 7.83
N VAL A 77 -7.82 -12.89 6.95
CA VAL A 77 -8.29 -11.95 5.92
C VAL A 77 -8.86 -10.68 6.57
N LYS A 78 -9.66 -10.79 7.64
CA LYS A 78 -10.17 -9.63 8.39
C LYS A 78 -9.03 -8.80 9.00
N TRP A 79 -8.01 -9.43 9.56
CA TRP A 79 -6.84 -8.72 10.09
C TRP A 79 -6.06 -8.02 8.98
N ILE A 80 -5.83 -8.67 7.83
CA ILE A 80 -5.17 -8.06 6.69
C ILE A 80 -5.92 -6.79 6.23
N GLU A 81 -7.24 -6.84 6.14
CA GLU A 81 -8.05 -5.67 5.75
C GLU A 81 -8.07 -4.56 6.80
N ALA A 82 -8.09 -4.91 8.08
CA ALA A 82 -8.16 -3.94 9.18
C ALA A 82 -6.81 -3.28 9.48
N LEU A 83 -5.72 -4.07 9.54
CA LEU A 83 -4.40 -3.60 9.97
C LEU A 83 -3.56 -3.01 8.82
N ALA A 84 -3.76 -3.53 7.60
CA ALA A 84 -3.08 -3.06 6.41
C ALA A 84 -4.09 -2.70 5.30
N PRO A 85 -4.91 -1.65 5.46
CA PRO A 85 -5.93 -1.27 4.50
C PRO A 85 -5.31 -0.84 3.16
N ILE A 86 -6.05 -1.00 2.05
CA ILE A 86 -5.59 -0.56 0.72
C ILE A 86 -5.54 0.97 0.62
N ARG A 87 -6.43 1.65 1.37
CA ARG A 87 -6.55 3.10 1.37
C ARG A 87 -6.72 3.62 2.80
N LEU A 88 -6.23 4.82 3.03
CA LEU A 88 -6.37 5.52 4.30
C LEU A 88 -7.19 6.81 4.12
N ASP A 89 -8.24 6.96 4.91
CA ASP A 89 -8.97 8.23 5.04
C ASP A 89 -8.22 9.10 6.06
N LEU A 90 -7.85 10.29 5.64
CA LEU A 90 -7.16 11.25 6.50
C LEU A 90 -8.14 12.14 7.28
N GLY A 91 -9.47 11.97 7.12
CA GLY A 91 -10.48 12.80 7.79
C GLY A 91 -10.53 14.24 7.29
N ASN A 92 -9.91 14.54 6.15
CA ASN A 92 -9.82 15.88 5.56
C ASN A 92 -10.92 16.19 4.53
N GLY A 93 -11.95 15.33 4.44
CA GLY A 93 -13.05 15.47 3.48
C GLY A 93 -12.67 15.14 2.02
N ARG A 94 -11.47 14.62 1.79
CA ARG A 94 -11.00 14.14 0.48
C ARG A 94 -11.26 12.66 0.33
N LYS A 95 -11.07 12.13 -0.90
CA LYS A 95 -11.11 10.68 -1.14
C LYS A 95 -9.95 10.01 -0.40
N PRO A 96 -10.16 8.79 0.16
CA PRO A 96 -9.09 8.05 0.81
C PRO A 96 -7.87 7.86 -0.11
N TYR A 97 -6.68 8.02 0.45
CA TYR A 97 -5.40 7.92 -0.25
C TYR A 97 -4.95 6.47 -0.35
N ALA A 98 -4.43 6.08 -1.52
CA ALA A 98 -3.87 4.76 -1.69
C ALA A 98 -2.59 4.58 -0.85
N LEU A 99 -2.48 3.43 -0.18
CA LEU A 99 -1.28 3.04 0.55
C LEU A 99 -0.41 2.12 -0.31
N ARG A 100 0.89 2.34 -0.27
CA ARG A 100 1.91 1.49 -0.86
C ARG A 100 2.72 0.83 0.24
N TYR A 101 2.75 -0.50 0.24
CA TYR A 101 3.38 -1.32 1.25
C TYR A 101 4.72 -1.86 0.77
N GLU A 102 5.69 -1.88 1.67
CA GLU A 102 6.96 -2.59 1.61
C GLU A 102 7.14 -3.35 2.92
N ALA A 103 8.12 -4.26 3.02
CA ALA A 103 8.31 -5.10 4.20
C ALA A 103 8.33 -4.31 5.53
N LYS A 104 8.99 -3.14 5.56
CA LYS A 104 9.19 -2.34 6.77
C LYS A 104 8.68 -0.89 6.65
N SER A 105 7.90 -0.62 5.63
CA SER A 105 7.37 0.73 5.41
C SER A 105 6.01 0.70 4.76
N VAL A 106 5.21 1.72 5.07
CA VAL A 106 3.99 2.03 4.34
C VAL A 106 4.01 3.51 3.99
N THR A 107 3.64 3.81 2.75
CA THR A 107 3.74 5.17 2.20
C THR A 107 2.43 5.58 1.56
N LEU A 108 2.04 6.84 1.74
CA LEU A 108 1.01 7.49 0.95
C LEU A 108 1.57 8.76 0.28
N ALA A 109 1.03 9.12 -0.87
CA ALA A 109 1.34 10.38 -1.52
C ALA A 109 0.12 11.30 -1.47
N ALA A 110 0.32 12.54 -0.97
CA ALA A 110 -0.75 13.52 -0.86
C ALA A 110 -0.27 14.93 -1.24
N PRO A 111 -1.12 15.73 -1.94
CA PRO A 111 -0.85 17.14 -2.14
C PRO A 111 -0.66 17.88 -0.81
N LEU A 112 0.29 18.80 -0.75
CA LEU A 112 0.58 19.58 0.46
C LEU A 112 -0.68 20.25 1.03
N GLN A 113 -1.53 20.78 0.15
CA GLN A 113 -2.77 21.48 0.53
C GLN A 113 -3.79 20.56 1.23
N ASP A 114 -3.78 19.28 0.92
CA ASP A 114 -4.68 18.30 1.52
C ASP A 114 -4.24 17.88 2.94
N LEU A 115 -3.04 18.29 3.36
CA LEU A 115 -2.46 17.97 4.66
C LEU A 115 -2.60 19.10 5.70
N TYR A 116 -3.02 20.31 5.31
CA TYR A 116 -3.03 21.49 6.18
C TYR A 116 -3.84 21.33 7.47
N ASP A 117 -4.99 20.65 7.41
CA ASP A 117 -5.91 20.53 8.54
C ASP A 117 -5.68 19.23 9.36
N LEU A 118 -4.59 18.50 9.08
CA LEU A 118 -4.26 17.32 9.84
C LEU A 118 -3.48 17.68 11.12
N ALA A 119 -4.15 17.50 12.26
CA ALA A 119 -3.54 17.75 13.57
C ALA A 119 -2.50 16.70 13.96
N ASN A 120 -2.72 15.44 13.55
CA ASN A 120 -1.89 14.31 13.91
C ASN A 120 -1.27 13.66 12.67
N HIS A 121 -0.16 12.99 12.89
CA HIS A 121 0.45 12.17 11.84
C HIS A 121 -0.37 10.90 11.61
N PRO A 122 -0.68 10.52 10.34
CA PRO A 122 -1.49 9.34 10.06
C PRO A 122 -0.76 8.03 10.37
N SER A 123 -1.52 7.05 10.85
CA SER A 123 -1.04 5.73 11.22
C SER A 123 -2.02 4.65 10.73
N ILE A 124 -1.56 3.40 10.71
CA ILE A 124 -2.32 2.17 10.46
C ILE A 124 -2.05 1.15 11.57
N GLY A 125 -2.57 -0.06 11.45
CA GLY A 125 -2.34 -1.12 12.44
C GLY A 125 -2.90 -0.77 13.81
N GLY A 126 -4.08 -0.14 13.89
CA GLY A 126 -4.65 0.31 15.16
C GLY A 126 -3.97 1.54 15.78
N GLY A 127 -3.07 2.19 15.07
CA GLY A 127 -2.27 3.33 15.57
C GLY A 127 -0.78 3.01 15.74
N ASP A 128 -0.40 1.75 15.66
CA ASP A 128 0.95 1.28 16.02
C ASP A 128 2.00 1.52 14.95
N PHE A 129 1.57 1.81 13.70
CA PHE A 129 2.51 2.00 12.60
C PHE A 129 2.30 3.35 11.88
N LEU A 130 3.32 4.20 11.93
CA LEU A 130 3.30 5.51 11.26
C LEU A 130 3.48 5.39 9.75
N VAL A 131 2.60 6.03 8.99
CA VAL A 131 2.64 6.06 7.53
C VAL A 131 3.64 7.12 7.06
N ALA A 132 4.57 6.76 6.17
CA ALA A 132 5.42 7.77 5.53
C ALA A 132 4.59 8.59 4.52
N ILE A 133 4.59 9.91 4.63
CA ILE A 133 3.88 10.80 3.71
C ILE A 133 4.85 11.36 2.69
N GLU A 134 4.62 11.05 1.41
CA GLU A 134 5.22 11.75 0.27
C GLU A 134 4.41 13.02 0.02
N ILE A 135 4.93 14.15 0.46
CA ILE A 135 4.28 15.46 0.28
C ILE A 135 4.49 15.91 -1.16
N LEU A 136 3.40 16.16 -1.88
CA LEU A 136 3.43 16.53 -3.28
C LEU A 136 3.26 18.03 -3.48
N ALA A 137 4.09 18.59 -4.35
CA ALA A 137 3.86 19.92 -4.93
C ALA A 137 2.65 19.90 -5.88
N PRO A 138 2.10 21.08 -6.27
CA PRO A 138 0.97 21.17 -7.20
C PRO A 138 1.17 20.48 -8.56
N ASN A 139 2.41 20.27 -8.98
CA ASN A 139 2.75 19.54 -10.21
C ASN A 139 2.93 18.02 -10.01
N GLY A 140 2.58 17.50 -8.83
CA GLY A 140 2.68 16.07 -8.48
C GLY A 140 4.08 15.58 -8.11
N ARG A 141 5.11 16.45 -8.06
CA ARG A 141 6.45 16.05 -7.65
C ARG A 141 6.53 15.97 -6.12
N VAL A 142 7.20 14.93 -5.63
CA VAL A 142 7.53 14.80 -4.20
C VAL A 142 8.50 15.90 -3.81
N VAL A 143 8.16 16.69 -2.80
CA VAL A 143 9.00 17.76 -2.25
C VAL A 143 9.63 17.36 -0.93
N GLN A 144 8.97 16.50 -0.17
CA GLN A 144 9.47 15.95 1.08
C GLN A 144 8.79 14.63 1.40
N VAL A 145 9.49 13.75 2.11
CA VAL A 145 8.92 12.56 2.76
C VAL A 145 9.05 12.75 4.26
N THR A 146 7.97 12.51 5.01
CA THR A 146 7.97 12.63 6.47
C THR A 146 7.20 11.52 7.16
N LYS A 147 7.65 11.14 8.36
CA LYS A 147 6.90 10.35 9.35
C LYS A 147 6.51 11.18 10.57
N ASP A 148 6.73 12.50 10.50
CA ASP A 148 6.37 13.47 11.53
C ASP A 148 5.80 14.72 10.85
N LEU A 149 4.48 14.73 10.67
CA LEU A 149 3.78 15.84 10.04
C LEU A 149 3.79 17.12 10.92
N PRO A 150 3.55 17.04 12.23
CA PRO A 150 3.70 18.20 13.12
C PRO A 150 5.10 18.83 13.06
N GLY A 151 6.16 18.03 13.10
CA GLY A 151 7.53 18.49 12.97
C GLY A 151 7.83 19.12 11.60
N PHE A 152 7.23 18.59 10.52
CA PHE A 152 7.32 19.21 9.20
C PHE A 152 6.73 20.63 9.22
N TRP A 153 5.54 20.84 9.81
CA TRP A 153 4.91 22.17 9.90
C TRP A 153 5.73 23.18 10.68
N GLN A 154 6.32 22.74 11.80
CA GLN A 154 7.15 23.59 12.66
C GLN A 154 8.54 23.92 12.07
N GLY A 155 9.07 23.00 11.25
CA GLY A 155 10.44 23.07 10.73
C GLY A 155 10.52 23.44 9.25
N SER A 156 10.53 22.42 8.39
CA SER A 156 10.87 22.56 6.97
C SER A 156 9.80 23.21 6.11
N TYR A 157 8.55 23.29 6.58
CA TYR A 157 7.44 23.85 5.81
C TYR A 157 7.70 25.26 5.28
N GLN A 158 8.24 26.17 6.10
CA GLN A 158 8.48 27.56 5.69
C GLN A 158 9.44 27.66 4.49
N LYS A 159 10.46 26.79 4.44
CA LYS A 159 11.37 26.70 3.30
C LYS A 159 10.66 26.17 2.06
N VAL A 160 9.87 25.09 2.21
CA VAL A 160 9.08 24.48 1.12
C VAL A 160 8.06 25.48 0.59
N LYS A 161 7.33 26.17 1.48
CA LYS A 161 6.36 27.23 1.11
C LYS A 161 7.03 28.33 0.27
N LYS A 162 8.18 28.87 0.72
CA LYS A 162 8.89 29.93 -0.01
C LYS A 162 9.28 29.51 -1.43
N ASP A 163 9.77 28.28 -1.59
CA ASP A 163 10.18 27.74 -2.90
C ASP A 163 8.96 27.49 -3.81
N LEU A 164 7.89 26.91 -3.27
CA LEU A 164 6.73 26.55 -4.06
C LEU A 164 5.79 27.72 -4.36
N ALA A 165 5.60 28.68 -3.43
CA ALA A 165 4.75 29.85 -3.63
C ALA A 165 5.22 30.70 -4.81
N GLY A 166 6.54 30.83 -4.99
CA GLY A 166 7.11 31.53 -6.15
C GLY A 166 6.80 30.83 -7.49
N ARG A 167 6.72 29.50 -7.48
CA ARG A 167 6.47 28.69 -8.69
C ARG A 167 4.98 28.48 -8.95
N PHE A 168 4.17 28.45 -7.89
CA PHE A 168 2.72 28.13 -7.95
C PHE A 168 1.87 29.17 -7.20
N PRO A 169 1.90 30.46 -7.63
CA PRO A 169 1.26 31.55 -6.88
C PRO A 169 -0.27 31.47 -6.81
N LYS A 170 -0.90 30.64 -7.65
CA LYS A 170 -2.37 30.46 -7.66
C LYS A 170 -2.87 29.44 -6.62
N HIS A 171 -1.97 28.74 -5.95
CA HIS A 171 -2.33 27.77 -4.90
C HIS A 171 -2.35 28.44 -3.53
N GLU A 172 -3.15 27.87 -2.61
CA GLU A 172 -3.20 28.33 -1.22
C GLU A 172 -1.90 27.97 -0.49
N TRP A 173 -1.32 28.95 0.21
CA TRP A 173 -0.13 28.80 1.02
C TRP A 173 -0.38 29.40 2.41
N ARG A 174 -0.53 28.52 3.42
CA ARG A 174 -0.82 28.90 4.82
C ARG A 174 0.44 29.21 5.60
#